data_263c478840b32aeaec7aad632d3a8018
#
_entry.id   263c478840b32aeaec7aad632d3a8018
#
_cell.length_a   1.000
_cell.length_b   1.000
_cell.length_c   1.000
_cell.angle_alpha   90.00
_cell.angle_beta   90.00
_cell.angle_gamma   90.00
#
_symmetry.space_group_name_H-M   'P 1'
#
loop_
_entity.id
_entity.type
_entity.pdbx_description
1 polymer ?
#
loop_
_entity_poly.entity_id
_entity_poly.type
_entity_poly.pdbx_seq_one_letter_code
_entity_poly.pdbx_strand_id
1 'polypeptide(L)'
;MYTSLADLADTRYISLTTRRRDGSLVSTPVWVASDDGRRLLVWTGASTWKVKRIRRDPRVFIAKSNYRGRERGPRLEGRARIVDDVDVKKLIREKYGWQMRLLERLGRGGASVAVEVQGPQVSDTALRV
;
A
#
# COMPACT_ATOMS: atom_id res chain seq x y z
N MET A 1 10.46 13.29 13.70
CA MET A 1 11.19 12.13 13.20
C MET A 1 10.61 11.70 11.85
N TYR A 2 11.45 11.57 10.88
CA TYR A 2 11.04 11.28 9.51
C TYR A 2 10.64 9.82 9.33
N THR A 3 9.41 9.58 8.93
CA THR A 3 9.01 8.27 8.42
C THR A 3 9.21 8.25 6.91
N SER A 4 9.99 7.31 6.42
CA SER A 4 10.23 7.16 4.99
C SER A 4 9.44 5.98 4.43
N LEU A 5 9.39 5.85 3.11
CA LEU A 5 8.82 4.66 2.48
C LEU A 5 9.56 3.39 2.92
N ALA A 6 10.87 3.47 3.06
CA ALA A 6 11.67 2.34 3.52
C ALA A 6 11.24 1.88 4.92
N ASP A 7 10.98 2.84 5.82
CA ASP A 7 10.47 2.52 7.16
C ASP A 7 9.12 1.81 7.09
N LEU A 8 8.23 2.26 6.22
CA LEU A 8 6.92 1.64 6.06
C LEU A 8 7.00 0.24 5.45
N ALA A 9 7.99 -0.02 4.61
CA ALA A 9 8.19 -1.34 4.01
C ALA A 9 8.47 -2.42 5.06
N ASP A 10 9.05 -2.05 6.19
CA ASP A 10 9.39 -2.98 7.27
C ASP A 10 8.26 -3.17 8.27
N THR A 11 7.18 -2.42 8.16
CA THR A 11 6.04 -2.58 9.08
C THR A 11 5.14 -3.74 8.65
N ARG A 12 4.31 -4.22 9.57
CA ARG A 12 3.35 -5.27 9.27
C ARG A 12 2.10 -4.74 8.57
N TYR A 13 1.66 -3.55 8.97
CA TYR A 13 0.45 -2.94 8.42
C TYR A 13 0.72 -1.49 8.11
N ILE A 14 0.16 -1.05 7.01
CA ILE A 14 0.04 0.37 6.73
C ILE A 14 -1.43 0.72 6.55
N SER A 15 -1.78 1.94 6.88
CA SER A 15 -3.05 2.52 6.51
C SER A 15 -2.91 3.07 5.10
N LEU A 16 -3.72 2.56 4.19
CA LEU A 16 -3.78 3.08 2.82
C LEU A 16 -5.06 3.90 2.70
N THR A 17 -4.91 5.18 2.47
CA THR A 17 -6.03 6.12 2.38
C THR A 17 -6.22 6.52 0.93
N THR A 18 -7.41 6.27 0.42
CA THR A 18 -7.81 6.60 -0.94
C THR A 18 -8.92 7.64 -0.92
N ARG A 19 -9.19 8.26 -2.06
CA ARG A 19 -10.13 9.37 -2.16
C ARG A 19 -11.39 8.95 -2.93
N ARG A 20 -12.55 9.21 -2.33
CA ARG A 20 -13.83 9.03 -3.00
C ARG A 20 -14.09 10.14 -4.01
N ARG A 21 -15.11 9.97 -4.85
CA ARG A 21 -15.49 10.98 -5.85
C ARG A 21 -15.86 12.33 -5.23
N ASP A 22 -16.45 12.31 -4.03
CA ASP A 22 -16.83 13.53 -3.33
C ASP A 22 -15.67 14.19 -2.58
N GLY A 23 -14.46 13.63 -2.69
CA GLY A 23 -13.28 14.15 -2.05
C GLY A 23 -13.02 13.60 -0.65
N SER A 24 -13.97 12.86 -0.07
CA SER A 24 -13.77 12.28 1.25
C SER A 24 -12.75 11.14 1.21
N LEU A 25 -12.11 10.89 2.33
CA LEU A 25 -11.01 9.93 2.43
C LEU A 25 -11.50 8.63 3.09
N VAL A 26 -10.97 7.51 2.61
CA VAL A 26 -11.25 6.18 3.18
C VAL A 26 -9.92 5.51 3.48
N SER A 27 -9.71 5.14 4.72
CA SER A 27 -8.48 4.47 5.17
C SER A 27 -8.77 3.00 5.47
N THR A 28 -7.88 2.13 5.01
CA THR A 28 -7.95 0.71 5.32
C THR A 28 -6.57 0.19 5.67
N PRO A 29 -6.47 -0.74 6.65
CA PRO A 29 -5.20 -1.41 6.92
C PRO A 29 -4.91 -2.43 5.82
N VAL A 30 -3.69 -2.46 5.35
CA VAL A 30 -3.26 -3.40 4.32
C VAL A 30 -1.90 -3.99 4.65
N TRP A 31 -1.63 -5.15 4.11
CA TRP A 31 -0.30 -5.73 4.13
C TRP A 31 0.58 -5.06 3.09
N VAL A 32 1.85 -4.94 3.41
CA VAL A 32 2.81 -4.23 2.58
C VAL A 32 4.09 -5.03 2.44
N ALA A 33 4.68 -4.97 1.27
CA ALA A 33 5.99 -5.53 0.98
C ALA A 33 6.78 -4.54 0.13
N SER A 34 8.02 -4.86 -0.16
CA SER A 34 8.83 -4.08 -1.08
C SER A 34 9.83 -5.01 -1.76
N ASP A 35 10.11 -4.76 -3.01
CA ASP A 35 11.12 -5.51 -3.77
C ASP A 35 12.48 -4.83 -3.76
N ASP A 36 12.51 -3.50 -3.64
CA ASP A 36 13.75 -2.71 -3.73
C ASP A 36 13.91 -1.68 -2.62
N GLY A 37 12.96 -1.58 -1.69
CA GLY A 37 12.95 -0.59 -0.63
C GLY A 37 12.55 0.81 -1.07
N ARG A 38 12.30 1.03 -2.34
CA ARG A 38 11.94 2.35 -2.88
C ARG A 38 10.47 2.53 -3.10
N ARG A 39 9.76 1.44 -3.34
CA ARG A 39 8.32 1.45 -3.54
C ARG A 39 7.66 0.47 -2.58
N LEU A 40 6.45 0.77 -2.22
CA LEU A 40 5.62 -0.14 -1.44
C LEU A 40 4.71 -0.92 -2.37
N LEU A 41 4.53 -2.18 -2.07
CA LEU A 41 3.67 -3.07 -2.85
C LEU A 41 2.59 -3.61 -1.94
N VAL A 42 1.35 -3.47 -2.36
CA VAL A 42 0.16 -3.91 -1.64
C VAL A 42 -0.56 -4.93 -2.49
N TRP A 43 -0.90 -6.06 -1.89
CA TRP A 43 -1.69 -7.09 -2.55
C TRP A 43 -3.15 -6.93 -2.13
N THR A 44 -4.03 -6.77 -3.10
CA THR A 44 -5.45 -6.57 -2.84
C THR A 44 -6.31 -7.16 -3.95
N GLY A 45 -7.59 -7.38 -3.66
CA GLY A 45 -8.51 -7.89 -4.65
C GLY A 45 -8.76 -6.88 -5.77
N ALA A 46 -8.81 -7.36 -7.01
CA ALA A 46 -8.96 -6.51 -8.19
C ALA A 46 -10.30 -5.77 -8.24
N SER A 47 -11.33 -6.30 -7.60
CA SER A 47 -12.67 -5.70 -7.58
C SER A 47 -12.95 -4.83 -6.36
N THR A 48 -11.95 -4.60 -5.51
CA THR A 48 -12.16 -3.78 -4.31
C THR A 48 -12.35 -2.31 -4.65
N TRP A 49 -13.02 -1.60 -3.76
CA TRP A 49 -13.21 -0.16 -3.90
C TRP A 49 -11.88 0.60 -3.89
N LYS A 50 -10.88 0.09 -3.16
CA LYS A 50 -9.53 0.66 -3.15
C LYS A 50 -8.96 0.74 -4.57
N VAL A 51 -9.04 -0.35 -5.30
CA VAL A 51 -8.52 -0.42 -6.66
C VAL A 51 -9.28 0.54 -7.58
N LYS A 52 -10.60 0.56 -7.47
CA LYS A 52 -11.43 1.48 -8.27
C LYS A 52 -11.08 2.94 -8.01
N ARG A 53 -10.87 3.30 -6.72
CA ARG A 53 -10.51 4.66 -6.35
C ARG A 53 -9.13 5.03 -6.87
N ILE A 54 -8.15 4.13 -6.78
CA ILE A 54 -6.80 4.36 -7.25
C ILE A 54 -6.75 4.56 -8.76
N ARG A 55 -7.53 3.78 -9.51
CA ARG A 55 -7.62 3.94 -10.96
C ARG A 55 -8.18 5.30 -11.38
N ARG A 56 -9.09 5.83 -10.59
CA ARG A 56 -9.68 7.14 -10.86
C ARG A 56 -8.79 8.28 -10.35
N ASP A 57 -8.22 8.12 -9.15
CA ASP A 57 -7.39 9.14 -8.51
C ASP A 57 -6.19 8.44 -7.85
N PRO A 58 -4.99 8.57 -8.42
CA PRO A 58 -3.82 7.86 -7.91
C PRO A 58 -3.24 8.46 -6.63
N ARG A 59 -3.72 9.61 -6.19
CA ARG A 59 -3.22 10.24 -4.96
C ARG A 59 -3.69 9.45 -3.75
N VAL A 60 -2.76 9.08 -2.89
CA VAL A 60 -3.04 8.33 -1.67
C VAL A 60 -2.27 8.93 -0.51
N PHE A 61 -2.72 8.58 0.70
CA PHE A 61 -1.91 8.78 1.90
C PHE A 61 -1.58 7.42 2.48
N ILE A 62 -0.41 7.31 3.05
CA ILE A 62 0.06 6.09 3.70
C ILE A 62 0.63 6.45 5.06
N ALA A 63 0.40 5.57 6.02
CA ALA A 63 0.93 5.75 7.38
C ALA A 63 1.13 4.38 8.02
N LYS A 64 2.07 4.31 8.94
CA LYS A 64 2.22 3.13 9.78
C LYS A 64 0.92 2.89 10.54
N SER A 65 0.47 1.65 10.62
CA SER A 65 -0.78 1.35 11.29
C SER A 65 -0.70 0.01 12.03
N ASN A 66 -1.70 -0.24 12.90
CA ASN A 66 -1.91 -1.57 13.46
C ASN A 66 -2.91 -2.34 12.59
N TYR A 67 -3.20 -3.59 12.98
CA TYR A 67 -4.10 -4.46 12.23
C TYR A 67 -5.54 -3.95 12.14
N ARG A 68 -5.92 -3.03 13.03
CA ARG A 68 -7.25 -2.41 13.03
C ARG A 68 -7.32 -1.15 12.18
N GLY A 69 -6.20 -0.74 11.60
CA GLY A 69 -6.12 0.48 10.79
C GLY A 69 -5.84 1.74 11.58
N ARG A 70 -5.54 1.62 12.88
CA ARG A 70 -5.18 2.77 13.69
C ARG A 70 -3.79 3.25 13.33
N GLU A 71 -3.69 4.48 12.85
CA GLU A 71 -2.42 5.05 12.42
C GLU A 71 -1.50 5.28 13.60
N ARG A 72 -0.23 4.94 13.42
CA ARG A 72 0.82 4.99 14.43
C ARG A 72 1.96 5.91 14.06
N GLY A 73 1.81 6.69 13.02
CA GLY A 73 2.84 7.61 12.56
C GLY A 73 2.27 8.64 11.62
N PRO A 74 3.11 9.53 11.12
CA PRO A 74 2.65 10.59 10.24
C PRO A 74 2.19 10.01 8.90
N ARG A 75 1.22 10.68 8.28
CA ARG A 75 0.78 10.37 6.92
C ARG A 75 1.78 10.91 5.93
N LEU A 76 2.12 10.07 4.95
CA LEU A 76 2.92 10.49 3.80
C LEU A 76 2.02 10.52 2.59
N GLU A 77 2.17 11.54 1.78
CA GLU A 77 1.52 11.55 0.47
C GLU A 77 2.24 10.61 -0.46
N GLY A 78 1.48 9.94 -1.32
CA GLY A 78 2.03 9.06 -2.32
C GLY A 78 1.15 8.98 -3.55
N ARG A 79 1.65 8.27 -4.54
CA ARG A 79 0.88 7.95 -5.75
C ARG A 79 0.87 6.44 -5.90
N ALA A 80 -0.31 5.92 -6.18
CA ALA A 80 -0.52 4.49 -6.33
C ALA A 80 -0.91 4.16 -7.75
N ARG A 81 -0.47 3.01 -8.23
CA ARG A 81 -0.89 2.48 -9.53
C ARG A 81 -0.95 0.96 -9.47
N ILE A 82 -1.74 0.39 -10.34
CA ILE A 82 -1.83 -1.05 -10.47
C ILE A 82 -0.66 -1.51 -11.35
N VAL A 83 0.07 -2.51 -10.88
CA VAL A 83 1.24 -3.03 -11.60
C VAL A 83 1.12 -4.54 -11.78
N ASP A 84 1.76 -5.06 -12.81
CA ASP A 84 1.83 -6.49 -13.11
C ASP A 84 3.27 -6.98 -13.34
N ASP A 85 4.25 -6.09 -13.13
CA ASP A 85 5.66 -6.37 -13.36
C ASP A 85 6.35 -7.05 -12.18
N VAL A 86 5.62 -7.37 -11.13
CA VAL A 86 6.17 -7.94 -9.90
C VAL A 86 5.23 -9.00 -9.34
N ASP A 87 5.80 -10.07 -8.82
CA ASP A 87 5.03 -11.08 -8.10
C ASP A 87 4.86 -10.65 -6.64
N VAL A 88 3.89 -9.76 -6.40
CA VAL A 88 3.62 -9.24 -5.06
C VAL A 88 3.16 -10.35 -4.12
N LYS A 89 2.45 -11.33 -4.63
CA LYS A 89 1.96 -12.46 -3.84
C LYS A 89 3.12 -13.25 -3.22
N LYS A 90 4.19 -13.44 -3.98
CA LYS A 90 5.40 -14.07 -3.50
C LYS A 90 6.05 -13.26 -2.38
N LEU A 91 6.17 -11.95 -2.57
CA LEU A 91 6.76 -11.06 -1.58
C LEU A 91 5.95 -11.05 -0.27
N ILE A 92 4.64 -11.00 -0.38
CA ILE A 92 3.75 -11.04 0.78
C ILE A 92 3.86 -12.38 1.49
N ARG A 93 3.92 -13.48 0.74
CA ARG A 93 4.07 -14.83 1.32
C ARG A 93 5.40 -14.97 2.08
N GLU A 94 6.48 -14.45 1.54
CA GLU A 94 7.79 -14.48 2.19
C GLU A 94 7.79 -13.67 3.50
N LYS A 95 7.11 -12.54 3.51
CA LYS A 95 7.08 -11.66 4.68
C LYS A 95 6.12 -12.16 5.77
N TYR A 96 4.91 -12.58 5.38
CA TYR A 96 3.84 -12.90 6.34
C TYR A 96 3.68 -14.40 6.62
N GLY A 97 4.29 -15.25 5.80
CA GLY A 97 4.39 -16.69 6.07
C GLY A 97 3.04 -17.40 6.22
N TRP A 98 2.83 -18.03 7.38
CA TRP A 98 1.64 -18.83 7.62
C TRP A 98 0.34 -18.03 7.58
N GLN A 99 0.38 -16.74 7.89
CA GLN A 99 -0.82 -15.87 7.83
C GLN A 99 -1.34 -15.80 6.39
N MET A 100 -0.47 -15.73 5.42
CA MET A 100 -0.85 -15.72 4.01
C MET A 100 -1.46 -17.05 3.60
N ARG A 101 -0.88 -18.17 4.06
CA ARG A 101 -1.42 -19.51 3.79
C ARG A 101 -2.82 -19.67 4.36
N LEU A 102 -3.06 -19.14 5.55
CA LEU A 102 -4.37 -19.19 6.17
C LEU A 102 -5.42 -18.44 5.35
N LEU A 103 -5.06 -17.25 4.85
CA LEU A 103 -5.94 -16.46 4.00
C LEU A 103 -6.26 -17.17 2.68
N GLU A 104 -5.27 -17.81 2.07
CA GLU A 104 -5.48 -18.61 0.86
C GLU A 104 -6.44 -19.77 1.11
N ARG A 105 -6.34 -20.42 2.27
CA ARG A 105 -7.23 -21.51 2.66
C ARG A 105 -8.68 -21.10 2.85
N LEU A 106 -8.90 -19.87 3.28
CA LEU A 106 -10.26 -19.38 3.50
C LEU A 106 -10.97 -19.02 2.19
N GLY A 107 -10.33 -19.29 1.05
CA GLY A 107 -10.98 -19.20 -0.26
C GLY A 107 -11.38 -17.79 -0.67
N ARG A 108 -10.76 -16.79 -0.12
CA ARG A 108 -10.96 -15.40 -0.55
C ARG A 108 -10.20 -15.14 -1.84
N GLY A 109 -10.34 -16.09 -2.77
CA GLY A 109 -9.73 -15.98 -4.07
C GLY A 109 -10.66 -15.31 -5.04
N GLY A 110 -10.53 -14.05 -5.25
CA GLY A 110 -10.86 -13.40 -6.49
C GLY A 110 -9.55 -13.04 -7.18
N ALA A 111 -9.61 -12.56 -8.39
CA ALA A 111 -8.44 -12.00 -9.04
C ALA A 111 -7.86 -10.91 -8.14
N SER A 112 -6.56 -10.96 -7.92
CA SER A 112 -5.87 -9.98 -7.11
C SER A 112 -4.92 -9.17 -7.97
N VAL A 113 -4.60 -7.97 -7.50
CA VAL A 113 -3.69 -7.07 -8.19
C VAL A 113 -2.62 -6.59 -7.23
N ALA A 114 -1.47 -6.26 -7.79
CA ALA A 114 -0.42 -5.57 -7.07
C ALA A 114 -0.65 -4.06 -7.21
N VAL A 115 -0.59 -3.36 -6.11
CA VAL A 115 -0.65 -1.90 -6.10
C VAL A 115 0.71 -1.38 -5.67
N GLU A 116 1.36 -0.64 -6.56
CA GLU A 116 2.60 0.05 -6.26
C GLU A 116 2.27 1.41 -5.65
N VAL A 117 2.90 1.73 -4.52
CA VAL A 117 2.81 3.07 -3.93
C VAL A 117 4.20 3.66 -3.89
N GLN A 118 4.36 4.79 -4.55
CA GLN A 118 5.59 5.58 -4.50
C GLN A 118 5.33 6.81 -3.65
N GLY A 119 6.37 7.26 -2.96
CA GLY A 119 6.33 8.50 -2.21
C GLY A 119 6.18 9.70 -3.13
N PRO A 120 5.98 10.87 -2.52
CA PRO A 120 5.99 12.08 -3.31
C PRO A 120 7.30 12.11 -4.08
N GLN A 121 7.21 12.31 -5.37
CA GLN A 121 8.40 12.68 -6.11
C GLN A 121 8.79 14.05 -5.58
N VAL A 122 9.63 14.01 -4.55
CA VAL A 122 10.36 15.21 -4.24
C VAL A 122 11.17 15.44 -5.49
N SER A 123 10.68 16.35 -6.31
CA SER A 123 11.45 16.75 -7.46
C SER A 123 12.83 17.12 -6.92
N ASP A 124 13.88 16.72 -7.60
CA ASP A 124 15.25 17.11 -7.27
C ASP A 124 15.36 18.60 -7.00
N THR A 125 14.47 19.37 -7.58
CA THR A 125 14.39 20.81 -7.41
C THR A 125 14.03 21.21 -5.98
N ALA A 126 13.14 20.47 -5.31
CA ALA A 126 12.77 20.77 -3.93
C ALA A 126 13.90 20.42 -2.96
N LEU A 127 14.74 19.45 -3.29
CA LEU A 127 15.89 19.06 -2.48
C LEU A 127 17.07 20.00 -2.64
N ARG A 128 17.07 20.82 -3.65
CA ARG A 128 18.19 21.73 -3.97
C ARG A 128 18.03 23.13 -3.42
N VAL A 129 16.96 23.37 -2.73
CA VAL A 129 16.71 24.70 -2.16
C VAL A 129 17.41 24.85 -0.83
#